data_47848c2e1b2f89e7f5987090954a928a
#
_entry.id   47848c2e1b2f89e7f5987090954a928a
#
_cell.length_a   1.000
_cell.length_b   1.000
_cell.length_c   1.000
_cell.angle_alpha   90.00
_cell.angle_beta   90.00
_cell.angle_gamma   90.00
#
_symmetry.space_group_name_H-M   'P 1'
#
loop_
_entity.id
_entity.type
_entity.pdbx_description
1 polymer ?
#
loop_
_entity_poly.entity_id
_entity_poly.type
_entity_poly.pdbx_seq_one_letter_code
_entity_poly.pdbx_strand_id
1 'polypeptide(L)'
;FKTTIAHGFLTLALLPQLTGSVDEATPEFPTARMVVNFGLDQVRFPYPIKVDSNIRARTKLARVTPIKGGLELLKEIKVEIEGIRRPGCVIESVTRIYF
;
A
#
# COMPACT_ATOMS: atom_id res chain seq x y z
N PHE A 1 -1.07 16.52 19.52
CA PHE A 1 -0.03 15.54 19.88
C PHE A 1 1.21 16.25 20.40
N LYS A 2 1.92 15.62 21.34
CA LYS A 2 3.11 16.20 21.96
C LYS A 2 4.37 16.06 21.11
N THR A 3 4.35 15.24 20.07
CA THR A 3 5.49 15.02 19.17
C THR A 3 5.05 15.26 17.74
N THR A 4 6.03 15.52 16.85
CA THR A 4 5.76 15.61 15.42
C THR A 4 5.27 14.26 14.89
N ILE A 5 4.24 14.28 14.06
CA ILE A 5 3.69 13.10 13.41
C ILE A 5 3.77 13.25 11.89
N ALA A 6 3.82 12.11 11.20
CA ALA A 6 3.75 12.10 9.75
C ALA A 6 2.31 12.39 9.31
N HIS A 7 2.16 13.19 8.25
CA HIS A 7 0.86 13.36 7.62
C HIS A 7 0.40 12.05 6.99
N GLY A 8 -0.92 11.77 7.06
CA GLY A 8 -1.47 10.56 6.48
C GLY A 8 -1.15 10.42 4.99
N PHE A 9 -1.23 11.49 4.23
CA PHE A 9 -0.92 11.46 2.80
C PHE A 9 0.56 11.18 2.53
N LEU A 10 1.47 11.57 3.43
CA LEU A 10 2.87 11.18 3.33
C LEU A 10 3.02 9.66 3.44
N THR A 11 2.32 9.04 4.39
CA THR A 11 2.32 7.59 4.53
C THR A 11 1.82 6.91 3.25
N LEU A 12 0.74 7.42 2.65
CA LEU A 12 0.26 6.89 1.37
C LEU A 12 1.31 7.03 0.26
N ALA A 13 2.00 8.15 0.20
CA ALA A 13 3.03 8.39 -0.81
C ALA A 13 4.24 7.46 -0.67
N LEU A 14 4.48 6.92 0.53
CA LEU A 14 5.58 5.97 0.78
C LEU A 14 5.20 4.52 0.48
N LEU A 15 3.92 4.22 0.24
CA LEU A 15 3.48 2.84 0.01
C LEU A 15 4.23 2.11 -1.11
N PRO A 16 4.50 2.72 -2.28
CA PRO A 16 5.25 2.02 -3.32
C PRO A 16 6.60 1.52 -2.84
N GLN A 17 7.32 2.30 -2.04
CA GLN A 17 8.60 1.90 -1.47
C GLN A 17 8.42 0.86 -0.37
N LEU A 18 7.45 1.05 0.53
CA LEU A 18 7.19 0.14 1.64
C LEU A 18 6.74 -1.24 1.18
N THR A 19 6.02 -1.32 0.06
CA THR A 19 5.54 -2.58 -0.51
C THR A 19 6.54 -3.21 -1.49
N GLY A 20 7.64 -2.53 -1.82
CA GLY A 20 8.64 -3.01 -2.77
C GLY A 20 8.22 -2.90 -4.23
N SER A 21 7.13 -2.22 -4.55
CA SER A 21 6.61 -2.15 -5.92
C SER A 21 7.46 -1.30 -6.87
N VAL A 22 8.43 -0.55 -6.35
CA VAL A 22 9.35 0.27 -7.15
C VAL A 22 10.69 -0.43 -7.42
N ASP A 23 10.89 -1.65 -6.98
CA ASP A 23 12.13 -2.39 -7.19
C ASP A 23 12.15 -2.95 -8.61
N GLU A 24 12.94 -2.33 -9.49
CA GLU A 24 13.06 -2.74 -10.89
C GLU A 24 13.79 -4.09 -11.06
N ALA A 25 14.62 -4.47 -10.10
CA ALA A 25 15.36 -5.75 -10.16
C ALA A 25 14.43 -6.94 -9.89
N THR A 26 13.39 -6.74 -9.08
CA THR A 26 12.41 -7.78 -8.73
C THR A 26 11.00 -7.24 -8.92
N PRO A 27 10.54 -7.05 -10.17
CA PRO A 27 9.20 -6.52 -10.40
C PRO A 27 8.14 -7.47 -9.89
N GLU A 28 7.08 -6.93 -9.29
CA GLU A 28 5.98 -7.71 -8.72
C GLU A 28 5.26 -8.55 -9.79
N PHE A 29 5.13 -8.00 -11.00
CA PHE A 29 4.44 -8.65 -12.11
C PHE A 29 5.31 -8.64 -13.37
N PRO A 30 6.31 -9.53 -13.44
CA PRO A 30 7.32 -9.47 -14.53
C PRO A 30 6.75 -9.71 -15.93
N THR A 31 5.61 -10.41 -16.05
CA THR A 31 4.98 -10.69 -17.34
C THR A 31 3.94 -9.65 -17.74
N ALA A 32 3.66 -8.68 -16.88
CA ALA A 32 2.68 -7.65 -17.17
C ALA A 32 3.22 -6.64 -18.19
N ARG A 33 2.40 -6.31 -19.19
CA ARG A 33 2.72 -5.23 -20.13
C ARG A 33 2.63 -3.87 -19.45
N MET A 34 1.64 -3.70 -18.55
CA MET A 34 1.41 -2.45 -17.85
C MET A 34 0.76 -2.73 -16.51
N VAL A 35 1.18 -1.99 -15.49
CA VAL A 35 0.57 -2.01 -14.16
C VAL A 35 0.08 -0.60 -13.84
N VAL A 36 -1.20 -0.49 -13.51
CA VAL A 36 -1.84 0.81 -13.25
C VAL A 36 -2.35 0.86 -11.83
N ASN A 37 -1.96 1.89 -11.08
CA ASN A 37 -2.58 2.21 -9.80
C ASN A 37 -3.95 2.83 -10.11
N PHE A 38 -5.00 2.02 -10.00
CA PHE A 38 -6.34 2.44 -10.41
C PHE A 38 -7.01 3.32 -9.37
N GLY A 39 -6.85 3.01 -8.09
CA GLY A 39 -7.44 3.81 -7.02
C GLY A 39 -7.30 3.18 -5.65
N LEU A 40 -7.92 3.85 -4.68
CA LEU A 40 -8.01 3.42 -3.30
C LEU A 40 -9.48 3.42 -2.90
N ASP A 41 -9.99 2.26 -2.45
CA ASP A 41 -11.40 2.16 -2.06
C ASP A 41 -11.63 2.67 -0.64
N GLN A 42 -10.76 2.30 0.30
CA GLN A 42 -10.85 2.75 1.69
C GLN A 42 -9.49 3.20 2.17
N VAL A 43 -9.47 4.32 2.88
CA VAL A 43 -8.25 4.86 3.48
C VAL A 43 -8.58 5.30 4.88
N ARG A 44 -7.85 4.77 5.87
CA ARG A 44 -8.01 5.15 7.27
C ARG A 44 -6.65 5.30 7.94
N PHE A 45 -6.58 6.22 8.89
CA PHE A 45 -5.39 6.49 9.69
C PHE A 45 -5.72 6.28 11.18
N PRO A 46 -5.80 5.01 11.64
CA PRO A 46 -6.28 4.71 12.99
C PRO A 46 -5.38 5.24 14.10
N TYR A 47 -4.08 5.40 13.84
CA TYR A 47 -3.10 5.82 14.83
C TYR A 47 -2.05 6.72 14.21
N PRO A 48 -1.67 7.85 14.85
CA PRO A 48 -0.66 8.76 14.31
C PRO A 48 0.73 8.11 14.31
N ILE A 49 1.46 8.29 13.20
CA ILE A 49 2.84 7.84 13.07
C ILE A 49 3.74 8.98 13.54
N LYS A 50 4.39 8.80 14.68
CA LYS A 50 5.31 9.78 15.22
C LYS A 50 6.61 9.79 14.42
N VAL A 51 7.27 10.95 14.38
CA VAL A 51 8.60 11.06 13.75
C VAL A 51 9.56 10.04 14.37
N ASP A 52 10.49 9.52 13.59
CA ASP A 52 11.46 8.49 13.99
C ASP A 52 10.86 7.12 14.34
N SER A 53 9.60 6.89 14.03
CA SER A 53 9.01 5.56 14.14
C SER A 53 9.54 4.63 13.06
N ASN A 54 9.72 3.35 13.41
CA ASN A 54 9.94 2.31 12.40
C ASN A 54 8.60 1.77 11.95
N ILE A 55 8.40 1.74 10.64
CA ILE A 55 7.15 1.29 10.04
C ILE A 55 7.40 0.24 8.98
N ARG A 56 6.39 -0.60 8.73
CA ARG A 56 6.41 -1.56 7.63
C ARG A 56 5.01 -1.70 7.05
N ALA A 57 4.93 -2.10 5.79
CA ALA A 57 3.65 -2.42 5.15
C ALA A 57 3.44 -3.93 5.11
N ARG A 58 2.24 -4.37 5.47
CA ARG A 58 1.75 -5.73 5.23
C ARG A 58 0.69 -5.69 4.16
N THR A 59 0.85 -6.53 3.15
CA THR A 59 -0.07 -6.60 2.01
C THR A 59 -0.76 -7.94 1.97
N LYS A 60 -2.08 -7.91 1.80
CA LYS A 60 -2.90 -9.11 1.62
C LYS A 60 -3.71 -8.96 0.35
N LEU A 61 -3.61 -9.94 -0.55
CA LEU A 61 -4.45 -9.97 -1.74
C LEU A 61 -5.86 -10.39 -1.33
N ALA A 62 -6.83 -9.48 -1.47
CA ALA A 62 -8.20 -9.72 -1.04
C ALA A 62 -9.08 -10.27 -2.16
N ARG A 63 -8.88 -9.81 -3.41
CA ARG A 63 -9.70 -10.23 -4.54
C ARG A 63 -8.96 -10.06 -5.85
N VAL A 64 -9.20 -10.99 -6.78
CA VAL A 64 -8.72 -10.91 -8.16
C VAL A 64 -9.95 -10.98 -9.06
N THR A 65 -10.09 -9.99 -9.93
CA THR A 65 -11.22 -9.92 -10.86
C THR A 65 -10.69 -9.83 -12.29
N PRO A 66 -11.07 -10.75 -13.17
CA PRO A 66 -10.71 -10.63 -14.60
C PRO A 66 -11.35 -9.39 -15.21
N ILE A 67 -10.57 -8.68 -16.02
CA ILE A 67 -11.04 -7.55 -16.81
C ILE A 67 -10.57 -7.74 -18.25
N LYS A 68 -11.09 -6.92 -19.16
CA LYS A 68 -10.68 -7.02 -20.58
C LYS A 68 -9.19 -6.70 -20.70
N GLY A 69 -8.43 -7.67 -21.16
CA GLY A 69 -6.98 -7.55 -21.37
C GLY A 69 -6.14 -7.68 -20.14
N GLY A 70 -6.71 -8.06 -18.97
CA GLY A 70 -5.93 -8.15 -17.77
C GLY A 70 -6.66 -8.62 -16.53
N LEU A 71 -6.17 -8.19 -15.39
CA LEU A 71 -6.72 -8.50 -14.07
C LEU A 71 -6.81 -7.24 -13.21
N GLU A 72 -7.83 -7.18 -12.37
CA GLU A 72 -7.94 -6.16 -11.33
C GLU A 72 -7.68 -6.81 -9.97
N LEU A 73 -6.75 -6.25 -9.22
CA LEU A 73 -6.37 -6.76 -7.90
C LEU A 73 -6.83 -5.80 -6.81
N LEU A 74 -7.53 -6.33 -5.81
CA LEU A 74 -7.84 -5.60 -4.58
C LEU A 74 -6.89 -6.09 -3.51
N LYS A 75 -6.05 -5.19 -3.01
CA LYS A 75 -5.09 -5.50 -1.95
C LYS A 75 -5.42 -4.71 -0.69
N GLU A 76 -5.43 -5.39 0.44
CA GLU A 76 -5.48 -4.75 1.74
C GLU A 76 -4.06 -4.50 2.23
N ILE A 77 -3.73 -3.25 2.51
CA ILE A 77 -2.40 -2.85 2.97
C ILE A 77 -2.53 -2.20 4.34
N LYS A 78 -1.75 -2.68 5.31
CA LYS A 78 -1.66 -2.10 6.64
C LYS A 78 -0.24 -1.63 6.87
N VAL A 79 -0.08 -0.38 7.30
CA VAL A 79 1.20 0.16 7.73
C VAL A 79 1.29 -0.02 9.23
N GLU A 80 2.18 -0.91 9.65
CA GLU A 80 2.40 -1.22 11.06
C GLU A 80 3.50 -0.35 11.64
N ILE A 81 3.33 0.03 12.90
CA ILE A 81 4.29 0.84 13.65
C ILE A 81 4.91 -0.06 14.71
N GLU A 82 6.25 -0.12 14.76
CA GLU A 82 6.96 -0.92 15.75
C GLU A 82 6.54 -0.51 17.17
N GLY A 83 6.18 -1.51 17.98
CA GLY A 83 5.78 -1.31 19.36
C GLY A 83 4.34 -0.85 19.58
N ILE A 84 3.57 -0.63 18.50
CA ILE A 84 2.19 -0.16 18.56
C ILE A 84 1.26 -1.22 17.96
N ARG A 85 0.18 -1.56 18.67
CA ARG A 85 -0.80 -2.55 18.19
C ARG A 85 -1.63 -2.04 17.03
N ARG A 86 -2.02 -0.77 17.08
CA ARG A 86 -2.91 -0.19 16.06
C ARG A 86 -2.07 0.20 14.84
N PRO A 87 -2.55 -0.11 13.62
CA PRO A 87 -1.83 0.33 12.42
C PRO A 87 -1.93 1.85 12.26
N GLY A 88 -0.90 2.43 11.65
CA GLY A 88 -0.89 3.85 11.31
C GLY A 88 -1.70 4.17 10.06
N CYS A 89 -1.88 3.19 9.17
CA CYS A 89 -2.66 3.34 7.95
C CYS A 89 -3.26 1.99 7.57
N VAL A 90 -4.51 2.01 7.10
CA VAL A 90 -5.18 0.84 6.51
C VAL A 90 -5.83 1.30 5.23
N ILE A 91 -5.50 0.64 4.12
CA ILE A 91 -6.08 0.97 2.82
C ILE A 91 -6.49 -0.28 2.05
N GLU A 92 -7.45 -0.11 1.14
CA GLU A 92 -7.74 -1.06 0.08
C GLU A 92 -7.26 -0.44 -1.23
N SER A 93 -6.22 -1.00 -1.81
CA SER A 93 -5.60 -0.52 -3.04
C SER A 93 -6.09 -1.33 -4.22
N VAL A 94 -6.50 -0.66 -5.28
CA VAL A 94 -6.96 -1.28 -6.52
C VAL A 94 -5.89 -1.08 -7.58
N THR A 95 -5.38 -2.18 -8.10
CA THR A 95 -4.35 -2.20 -9.13
C THR A 95 -4.87 -2.96 -10.34
N ARG A 96 -4.64 -2.46 -11.53
CA ARG A 96 -4.95 -3.18 -12.77
C ARG A 96 -3.67 -3.57 -13.48
N ILE A 97 -3.63 -4.84 -13.92
CA ILE A 97 -2.49 -5.40 -14.64
C ILE A 97 -2.98 -5.76 -16.03
N TYR A 98 -2.24 -5.34 -17.05
CA TYR A 98 -2.54 -5.66 -18.44
C TYR A 98 -1.44 -6.52 -19.03
N PHE A 99 -1.84 -7.51 -19.81
CA PHE A 99 -0.93 -8.45 -20.46
C PHE A 99 -0.85 -8.26 -21.96
#